data_01c3355145328ed32ff162b15b0e8708
#
_entry.id   01c3355145328ed32ff162b15b0e8708
#
_cell.length_a   1.000
_cell.length_b   1.000
_cell.length_c   1.000
_cell.angle_alpha   90.00
_cell.angle_beta   90.00
_cell.angle_gamma   90.00
#
_symmetry.space_group_name_H-M   'P 1'
#
loop_
_entity.id
_entity.type
_entity.pdbx_description
1 polymer ?
#
loop_
_entity_poly.entity_id
_entity_poly.type
_entity_poly.pdbx_seq_one_letter_code
_entity_poly.pdbx_strand_id
1 'polypeptide(L)'
;IRDRPYTNGPIHIGHLAGVYIPADIYARFKRLTKNYVAFICVSDEHGVAISLASKKASISPKKLIDKYDKIIKSSFKEFGISFDNYSRTSKKVHHETSIDLFNLLK
;
A
#
# COMPACT_ATOMS: atom_id res chain seq x y z
N ILE A 1 -1.97 -3.02 -12.40
CA ILE A 1 -2.42 -3.81 -11.26
C ILE A 1 -2.63 -2.86 -10.10
N ARG A 2 -3.86 -2.70 -9.68
CA ARG A 2 -4.23 -1.83 -8.58
C ARG A 2 -4.71 -2.68 -7.41
N ASP A 3 -3.83 -3.09 -6.55
CA ASP A 3 -4.25 -3.44 -5.21
C ASP A 3 -3.44 -2.63 -4.22
N ARG A 4 -4.13 -2.12 -3.22
CA ARG A 4 -3.55 -1.33 -2.16
C ARG A 4 -3.75 -2.08 -0.85
N PRO A 5 -2.68 -2.39 -0.11
CA PRO A 5 -2.86 -3.00 1.19
C PRO A 5 -3.64 -2.06 2.10
N TYR A 6 -4.68 -2.58 2.71
CA TYR A 6 -5.50 -1.84 3.65
C TYR A 6 -5.00 -2.07 5.09
N THR A 7 -4.65 -0.99 5.78
CA THR A 7 -3.94 -1.05 7.07
C THR A 7 -4.84 -1.30 8.29
N ASN A 8 -5.90 -2.08 8.12
CA ASN A 8 -6.76 -2.54 9.22
C ASN A 8 -6.33 -3.88 9.84
N GLY A 9 -5.33 -4.54 9.26
CA GLY A 9 -4.79 -5.83 9.68
C GLY A 9 -3.51 -6.20 8.94
N PRO A 10 -2.88 -7.34 9.28
CA PRO A 10 -1.73 -7.85 8.55
C PRO A 10 -2.17 -8.37 7.19
N ILE A 11 -1.25 -8.35 6.20
CA ILE A 11 -1.45 -9.08 4.96
C ILE A 11 -1.32 -10.58 5.24
N HIS A 12 -2.01 -11.38 4.45
CA HIS A 12 -1.96 -12.83 4.52
C HIS A 12 -1.58 -13.44 3.16
N ILE A 13 -1.34 -14.75 3.14
CA ILE A 13 -0.87 -15.45 1.95
C ILE A 13 -1.77 -15.23 0.72
N GLY A 14 -3.09 -15.08 0.89
CA GLY A 14 -4.01 -14.78 -0.20
C GLY A 14 -3.74 -13.44 -0.87
N HIS A 15 -3.39 -12.39 -0.12
CA HIS A 15 -2.99 -11.12 -0.69
C HIS A 15 -1.66 -11.24 -1.45
N LEU A 16 -0.69 -11.95 -0.86
CA LEU A 16 0.62 -12.15 -1.49
C LEU A 16 0.49 -12.95 -2.79
N ALA A 17 -0.14 -14.12 -2.74
CA ALA A 17 -0.26 -15.03 -3.88
C ALA A 17 -1.21 -14.49 -4.96
N GLY A 18 -2.28 -13.78 -4.56
CA GLY A 18 -3.29 -13.30 -5.51
C GLY A 18 -2.89 -12.01 -6.23
N VAL A 19 -2.05 -11.18 -5.63
CA VAL A 19 -1.77 -9.83 -6.14
C VAL A 19 -0.28 -9.49 -6.17
N TYR A 20 0.40 -9.45 -5.02
CA TYR A 20 1.73 -8.83 -4.94
C TYR A 20 2.82 -9.65 -5.61
N ILE A 21 2.81 -10.96 -5.43
CA ILE A 21 3.78 -11.85 -6.09
C ILE A 21 3.57 -11.89 -7.61
N PRO A 22 2.35 -12.07 -8.15
CA PRO A 22 2.11 -11.98 -9.59
C PRO A 22 2.51 -10.64 -10.19
N ALA A 23 2.22 -9.53 -9.49
CA ALA A 23 2.61 -8.19 -9.93
C ALA A 23 4.13 -8.02 -9.97
N ASP A 24 4.84 -8.53 -8.97
CA ASP A 24 6.31 -8.49 -8.92
C ASP A 24 6.94 -9.34 -10.03
N ILE A 25 6.43 -10.55 -10.26
CA ILE A 25 6.88 -11.40 -11.36
C ILE A 25 6.71 -10.67 -12.70
N TYR A 26 5.55 -10.05 -12.92
CA TYR A 26 5.30 -9.30 -14.14
C TYR A 26 6.24 -8.10 -14.30
N ALA A 27 6.44 -7.34 -13.22
CA ALA A 27 7.35 -6.19 -13.22
C ALA A 27 8.80 -6.62 -13.56
N ARG A 28 9.28 -7.72 -12.94
CA ARG A 28 10.60 -8.30 -13.22
C ARG A 28 10.71 -8.79 -14.67
N PHE A 29 9.71 -9.49 -15.16
CA PHE A 29 9.67 -9.94 -16.57
C PHE A 29 9.77 -8.76 -17.52
N LYS A 30 9.03 -7.70 -17.30
CA LYS A 30 9.09 -6.49 -18.12
C LYS A 30 10.45 -5.79 -18.07
N ARG A 31 11.08 -5.74 -16.90
CA ARG A 31 12.46 -5.21 -16.76
C ARG A 31 13.48 -6.06 -17.52
N LEU A 32 13.36 -7.39 -17.43
CA LEU A 32 14.23 -8.32 -18.19
C LEU A 32 14.07 -8.15 -19.71
N THR A 33 12.89 -7.83 -20.19
CA THR A 33 12.62 -7.52 -21.60
C THR A 33 12.94 -6.06 -21.98
N LYS A 34 13.75 -5.38 -21.15
CA LYS A 34 14.26 -4.02 -21.38
C LYS A 34 13.18 -2.93 -21.47
N ASN A 35 12.01 -3.16 -20.90
CA ASN A 35 11.01 -2.11 -20.73
C ASN A 35 11.31 -1.26 -19.50
N TYR A 36 11.03 0.04 -19.59
CA TYR A 36 10.98 0.89 -18.41
C TYR A 36 9.74 0.54 -17.56
N VAL A 37 9.96 0.24 -16.29
CA VAL A 37 8.88 -0.16 -15.37
C VAL A 37 9.00 0.59 -14.07
N ALA A 38 8.00 1.37 -13.73
CA ALA A 38 7.80 1.91 -12.39
C ALA A 38 6.77 1.02 -11.65
N PHE A 39 7.24 0.26 -10.67
CA PHE A 39 6.41 -0.60 -9.85
C PHE A 39 6.17 0.05 -8.49
N ILE A 40 5.00 0.61 -8.31
CA ILE A 40 4.63 1.40 -7.13
C ILE A 40 3.49 0.77 -6.35
N CYS A 41 3.52 0.94 -5.03
CA CYS A 41 2.46 0.52 -4.13
C CYS A 41 2.13 1.64 -3.13
N VAL A 42 0.87 1.71 -2.73
CA VAL A 42 0.41 2.69 -1.73
C VAL A 42 -0.48 1.97 -0.73
N SER A 43 -0.20 2.08 0.57
CA SER A 43 -1.13 1.58 1.58
C SER A 43 -2.35 2.49 1.68
N ASP A 44 -3.54 1.86 1.75
CA ASP A 44 -4.79 2.57 2.01
C ASP A 44 -5.02 2.68 3.52
N GLU A 45 -5.12 3.93 4.00
CA GLU A 45 -5.07 4.23 5.43
C GLU A 45 -6.29 5.04 5.91
N HIS A 46 -7.34 5.08 5.12
CA HIS A 46 -8.58 5.79 5.44
C HIS A 46 -9.78 4.86 5.41
N GLY A 47 -10.81 5.22 6.17
CA GLY A 47 -12.10 4.56 6.13
C GLY A 47 -12.59 4.01 7.48
N VAL A 48 -13.86 3.62 7.49
CA VAL A 48 -14.60 3.21 8.69
C VAL A 48 -14.01 1.97 9.34
N ALA A 49 -13.51 1.02 8.57
CA ALA A 49 -12.94 -0.22 9.10
C ALA A 49 -11.71 0.03 9.98
N ILE A 50 -10.87 1.03 9.65
CA ILE A 50 -9.73 1.45 10.50
C ILE A 50 -10.25 2.06 11.80
N SER A 51 -11.27 2.91 11.74
CA SER A 51 -11.87 3.52 12.93
C SER A 51 -12.48 2.47 13.87
N LEU A 52 -13.17 1.46 13.32
CA LEU A 52 -13.72 0.36 14.10
C LEU A 52 -12.63 -0.53 14.70
N ALA A 53 -11.62 -0.89 13.92
CA ALA A 53 -10.48 -1.69 14.39
C ALA A 53 -9.68 -0.97 15.48
N SER A 54 -9.49 0.35 15.36
CA SER A 54 -8.81 1.15 16.38
C SER A 54 -9.59 1.23 17.68
N LYS A 55 -10.92 1.40 17.62
CA LYS A 55 -11.79 1.34 18.81
C LYS A 55 -11.73 -0.01 19.49
N LYS A 56 -11.83 -1.11 18.72
CA LYS A 56 -11.74 -2.48 19.25
C LYS A 56 -10.39 -2.76 19.90
N ALA A 57 -9.31 -2.21 19.36
CA ALA A 57 -7.97 -2.37 19.90
C ALA A 57 -7.63 -1.35 21.02
N SER A 58 -8.54 -0.40 21.33
CA SER A 58 -8.33 0.69 22.32
C SER A 58 -7.07 1.52 22.03
N ILE A 59 -6.75 1.75 20.76
CA ILE A 59 -5.63 2.59 20.32
C ILE A 59 -6.10 3.62 19.31
N SER A 60 -5.32 4.70 19.10
CA SER A 60 -5.68 5.69 18.09
C SER A 60 -5.56 5.12 16.66
N PRO A 61 -6.38 5.59 15.70
CA PRO A 61 -6.28 5.17 14.30
C PRO A 61 -4.85 5.32 13.74
N LYS A 62 -4.16 6.41 14.07
CA LYS A 62 -2.78 6.63 13.64
C LYS A 62 -1.83 5.54 14.17
N LYS A 63 -1.92 5.17 15.43
CA LYS A 63 -1.09 4.09 15.99
C LYS A 63 -1.39 2.74 15.33
N LEU A 64 -2.67 2.48 15.00
CA LEU A 64 -3.06 1.26 14.32
C LEU A 64 -2.44 1.17 12.92
N ILE A 65 -2.62 2.21 12.10
CA ILE A 65 -2.08 2.22 10.73
C ILE A 65 -0.55 2.19 10.72
N ASP A 66 0.13 2.90 11.63
CA ASP A 66 1.59 2.86 11.74
C ASP A 66 2.11 1.46 12.12
N LYS A 67 1.38 0.75 12.98
CA LYS A 67 1.69 -0.64 13.34
C LYS A 67 1.59 -1.56 12.13
N TYR A 68 0.47 -1.55 11.43
CA TYR A 68 0.25 -2.45 10.31
C TYR A 68 1.07 -2.08 9.07
N ASP A 69 1.32 -0.80 8.83
CA ASP A 69 2.24 -0.36 7.76
C ASP A 69 3.64 -0.98 7.93
N LYS A 70 4.18 -0.99 9.16
CA LYS A 70 5.47 -1.63 9.45
C LYS A 70 5.45 -3.13 9.16
N ILE A 71 4.40 -3.84 9.59
CA ILE A 71 4.25 -5.28 9.36
C ILE A 71 4.16 -5.58 7.87
N ILE A 72 3.33 -4.83 7.14
CA ILE A 72 3.13 -5.00 5.70
C ILE A 72 4.44 -4.77 4.95
N LYS A 73 5.17 -3.70 5.27
CA LYS A 73 6.48 -3.42 4.66
C LYS A 73 7.50 -4.52 4.94
N SER A 74 7.55 -5.03 6.17
CA SER A 74 8.45 -6.13 6.52
C SER A 74 8.12 -7.38 5.70
N SER A 75 6.84 -7.73 5.62
CA SER A 75 6.39 -8.86 4.80
C SER A 75 6.78 -8.71 3.34
N PHE A 76 6.56 -7.56 2.72
CA PHE A 76 6.97 -7.32 1.34
C PHE A 76 8.48 -7.45 1.15
N LYS A 77 9.27 -6.94 2.10
CA LYS A 77 10.73 -7.06 2.07
C LYS A 77 11.18 -8.52 2.19
N GLU A 78 10.59 -9.29 3.11
CA GLU A 78 10.90 -10.71 3.33
C GLU A 78 10.56 -11.57 2.10
N PHE A 79 9.47 -11.25 1.40
CA PHE A 79 9.11 -11.87 0.12
C PHE A 79 9.88 -11.31 -1.08
N GLY A 80 10.76 -10.34 -0.88
CA GLY A 80 11.58 -9.76 -1.93
C GLY A 80 10.79 -9.00 -3.01
N ILE A 81 9.61 -8.46 -2.68
CA ILE A 81 8.82 -7.68 -3.63
C ILE A 81 9.56 -6.41 -4.04
N SER A 82 9.78 -6.23 -5.33
CA SER A 82 10.68 -5.22 -5.89
C SER A 82 10.01 -3.89 -6.23
N PHE A 83 9.25 -3.32 -5.28
CA PHE A 83 8.69 -1.97 -5.48
C PHE A 83 9.80 -0.93 -5.66
N ASP A 84 9.63 -0.05 -6.65
CA ASP A 84 10.46 1.15 -6.81
C ASP A 84 10.07 2.21 -5.78
N ASN A 85 8.79 2.27 -5.43
CA ASN A 85 8.29 3.14 -4.37
C ASN A 85 7.12 2.50 -3.63
N TYR A 86 7.16 2.60 -2.31
CA TYR A 86 6.05 2.27 -1.42
C TYR A 86 5.66 3.51 -0.61
N SER A 87 4.44 3.97 -0.76
CA SER A 87 3.93 5.17 -0.12
C SER A 87 2.71 4.88 0.76
N ARG A 88 2.09 5.93 1.29
CA ARG A 88 0.93 5.88 2.19
C ARG A 88 -0.06 6.96 1.81
N THR A 89 -1.36 6.67 1.85
CA THR A 89 -2.40 7.68 1.57
C THR A 89 -2.48 8.77 2.64
N SER A 90 -1.97 8.52 3.85
CA SER A 90 -1.89 9.51 4.93
C SER A 90 -0.72 10.48 4.82
N LYS A 91 0.17 10.34 3.82
CA LYS A 91 1.27 11.28 3.63
C LYS A 91 0.77 12.63 3.09
N LYS A 92 1.45 13.71 3.53
CA LYS A 92 1.17 15.10 3.11
C LYS A 92 1.13 15.23 1.58
N VAL A 93 2.12 14.67 0.88
CA VAL A 93 2.19 14.72 -0.59
C VAL A 93 0.94 14.11 -1.24
N HIS A 94 0.40 13.02 -0.69
CA HIS A 94 -0.81 12.41 -1.25
C HIS A 94 -2.03 13.32 -1.07
N HIS A 95 -2.17 13.95 0.10
CA HIS A 95 -3.24 14.91 0.36
C HIS A 95 -3.17 16.12 -0.56
N GLU A 96 -1.99 16.73 -0.68
CA GLU A 96 -1.76 17.89 -1.54
C GLU A 96 -2.08 17.56 -3.00
N THR A 97 -1.50 16.49 -3.53
CA THR A 97 -1.77 16.05 -4.92
C THR A 97 -3.25 15.76 -5.17
N SER A 98 -3.94 15.16 -4.20
CA SER A 98 -5.38 14.87 -4.33
C SER A 98 -6.21 16.15 -4.38
N ILE A 99 -5.86 17.17 -3.59
CA ILE A 99 -6.52 18.48 -3.60
C ILE A 99 -6.27 19.19 -4.93
N ASP A 100 -5.03 19.17 -5.40
CA ASP A 100 -4.66 19.80 -6.68
C ASP A 100 -5.41 19.16 -7.85
N LEU A 101 -5.46 17.83 -7.91
CA LEU A 101 -6.24 17.12 -8.93
C LEU A 101 -7.73 17.43 -8.86
N PHE A 102 -8.29 17.49 -7.65
CA PHE A 102 -9.70 17.87 -7.48
C PHE A 102 -9.99 19.29 -8.00
N ASN A 103 -9.08 20.23 -7.71
CA ASN A 103 -9.23 21.61 -8.16
C ASN A 103 -9.10 21.75 -9.69
N LEU A 104 -8.32 20.90 -10.34
CA LEU A 104 -8.22 20.88 -11.81
C LEU A 104 -9.47 20.30 -12.50
N LEU A 105 -10.30 19.55 -11.77
CA LEU A 105 -11.53 18.95 -12.29
C LEU A 105 -12.76 19.86 -12.13
N LYS A 106 -12.64 20.98 -11.44
CA LYS A 106 -13.67 22.01 -11.31
C LYS A 106 -13.64 23.00 -12.49
#